data_2159161e262af1bc16aefb58eec390d5
#
_entry.id   2159161e262af1bc16aefb58eec390d5
#
_cell.length_a   1.000
_cell.length_b   1.000
_cell.length_c   1.000
_cell.angle_alpha   90.00
_cell.angle_beta   90.00
_cell.angle_gamma   90.00
#
_symmetry.space_group_name_H-M   'P 1'
#
loop_
_entity.id
_entity.type
_entity.pdbx_description
1 polymer ?
#
loop_
_entity_poly.entity_id
_entity_poly.type
_entity_poly.pdbx_seq_one_letter_code
_entity_poly.pdbx_strand_id
1 'polypeptide(L)' 'MKASDFELLLPVGQKEMAIAAIQNGADAIYVGFPGFNARGRSYDFELEELNQIIQLCHLNGVKVNLAFNLSLIHI' A
#
# COMPACT_ATOMS: atom_id res chain seq x y z
N MET A 1 17.67 14.00 -14.70
CA MET A 1 16.26 13.71 -14.72
C MET A 1 15.72 13.63 -13.31
N LYS A 2 14.59 14.17 -13.12
CA LYS A 2 13.98 14.16 -11.81
C LYS A 2 13.11 12.93 -11.64
N ALA A 3 13.12 12.38 -10.45
CA ALA A 3 12.24 11.26 -10.14
C ALA A 3 10.78 11.62 -10.34
N SER A 4 10.46 12.90 -10.32
CA SER A 4 9.08 13.34 -10.53
C SER A 4 8.55 13.03 -11.92
N ASP A 5 9.43 12.76 -12.88
CA ASP A 5 8.99 12.37 -14.22
C ASP A 5 8.43 10.96 -14.21
N PHE A 6 8.79 10.18 -13.22
CA PHE A 6 8.30 8.83 -13.04
C PHE A 6 7.86 8.67 -11.60
N GLU A 7 6.77 8.01 -11.41
CA GLU A 7 6.37 7.64 -10.08
C GLU A 7 6.57 6.15 -9.95
N LEU A 8 7.40 5.73 -9.00
CA LEU A 8 7.62 4.31 -8.77
C LEU A 8 6.46 3.78 -7.93
N LEU A 9 5.55 3.10 -8.58
CA LEU A 9 4.35 2.55 -7.97
C LEU A 9 4.50 1.04 -7.89
N LEU A 10 4.49 0.50 -6.68
CA LEU A 10 4.70 -0.93 -6.47
C LEU A 10 3.44 -1.58 -5.90
N PRO A 11 3.06 -2.75 -6.42
CA PRO A 11 1.91 -3.47 -5.85
C PRO A 11 2.30 -4.09 -4.51
N VAL A 12 1.36 -4.09 -3.58
CA VAL A 12 1.59 -4.63 -2.24
C VAL A 12 0.46 -5.57 -1.89
N GLY A 13 0.81 -6.82 -1.65
CA GLY A 13 -0.15 -7.83 -1.25
C GLY A 13 0.00 -8.25 0.20
N GLN A 14 1.04 -7.79 0.87
CA GLN A 14 1.33 -8.13 2.25
C GLN A 14 2.09 -6.99 2.89
N LYS A 15 2.06 -6.96 4.22
CA LYS A 15 2.76 -5.91 4.97
C LYS A 15 4.25 -5.91 4.67
N GLU A 16 4.85 -7.08 4.56
CA GLU A 16 6.27 -7.18 4.29
C GLU A 16 6.64 -6.56 2.94
N MET A 17 5.74 -6.66 1.98
CA MET A 17 5.96 -6.05 0.67
C MET A 17 5.92 -4.53 0.77
N ALA A 18 5.08 -4.00 1.64
CA ALA A 18 5.03 -2.56 1.87
C ALA A 18 6.35 -2.06 2.44
N ILE A 19 6.89 -2.77 3.41
CA ILE A 19 8.16 -2.42 4.02
C ILE A 19 9.27 -2.46 2.96
N ALA A 20 9.30 -3.51 2.15
CA ALA A 20 10.30 -3.63 1.10
C ALA A 20 10.17 -2.51 0.08
N ALA A 21 8.94 -2.14 -0.26
CA ALA A 21 8.71 -1.05 -1.20
C ALA A 21 9.27 0.26 -0.66
N ILE A 22 9.02 0.55 0.61
CA ILE A 22 9.55 1.76 1.24
C ILE A 22 11.07 1.74 1.22
N GLN A 23 11.67 0.61 1.57
CA GLN A 23 13.13 0.48 1.62
C GLN A 23 13.77 0.63 0.25
N ASN A 24 13.03 0.32 -0.80
CA ASN A 24 13.53 0.44 -2.16
C ASN A 24 13.15 1.76 -2.84
N GLY A 25 12.66 2.71 -2.07
CA GLY A 25 12.44 4.05 -2.57
C GLY A 25 11.17 4.22 -3.39
N ALA A 26 10.15 3.44 -3.13
CA ALA A 26 8.88 3.60 -3.83
C ALA A 26 8.30 4.98 -3.55
N ASP A 27 7.69 5.58 -4.56
CA ASP A 27 6.98 6.84 -4.40
C ASP A 27 5.55 6.60 -3.92
N ALA A 28 4.99 5.46 -4.30
CA ALA A 28 3.63 5.09 -3.96
C ALA A 28 3.49 3.58 -3.95
N ILE A 29 2.51 3.10 -3.23
CA ILE A 29 2.14 1.69 -3.28
C ILE A 29 0.69 1.56 -3.71
N TYR A 30 0.34 0.38 -4.14
CA TYR A 30 -0.96 0.04 -4.67
C TYR A 30 -1.46 -1.19 -3.91
N VAL A 31 -2.60 -1.09 -3.27
CA VAL A 31 -3.14 -2.14 -2.41
C VAL A 31 -4.58 -2.42 -2.79
N GLY A 32 -4.92 -3.71 -2.93
CA GLY A 32 -6.31 -4.12 -3.14
C GLY A 32 -6.96 -4.45 -1.81
N PHE A 33 -8.20 -4.01 -1.61
CA PHE A 33 -8.95 -4.29 -0.39
C PHE A 33 -10.43 -4.33 -0.72
N PRO A 34 -11.19 -5.30 -0.21
CA PRO A 34 -10.74 -6.40 0.63
C PRO A 34 -9.96 -7.44 -0.16
N GLY A 35 -9.31 -8.36 0.56
CA GLY A 35 -8.52 -9.40 -0.07
C GLY A 35 -7.02 -9.25 0.20
N PHE A 36 -6.62 -8.11 0.75
CA PHE A 36 -5.23 -7.86 1.07
C PHE A 36 -4.80 -8.78 2.20
N ASN A 37 -3.77 -9.60 1.92
CA ASN A 37 -3.23 -10.52 2.91
C ASN A 37 -4.32 -11.37 3.57
N ALA A 38 -5.29 -11.80 2.79
CA ALA A 38 -6.52 -12.38 3.31
C ALA A 38 -6.44 -13.89 3.46
N ARG A 39 -5.44 -14.41 4.08
CA ARG A 39 -5.24 -15.85 4.20
C ARG A 39 -6.10 -16.42 5.31
N GLY A 40 -7.42 -16.38 5.15
CA GLY A 40 -8.34 -16.88 6.16
C GLY A 40 -8.47 -15.97 7.35
N ARG A 41 -7.99 -14.74 7.24
CA ARG A 41 -8.08 -13.78 8.33
C ARG A 41 -9.39 -13.02 8.29
N SER A 42 -9.80 -12.49 9.44
CA SER A 42 -11.02 -11.73 9.52
C SER A 42 -10.87 -10.39 8.79
N TYR A 43 -12.00 -9.82 8.42
CA TYR A 43 -12.06 -8.51 7.81
C TYR A 43 -11.43 -7.46 8.73
N ASP A 44 -11.73 -7.55 10.02
CA ASP A 44 -11.21 -6.57 10.98
C ASP A 44 -9.70 -6.62 11.08
N PHE A 45 -9.13 -7.82 11.06
CA PHE A 45 -7.68 -7.98 11.10
C PHE A 45 -7.05 -7.36 9.85
N GLU A 46 -7.66 -7.62 8.71
CA GLU A 46 -7.16 -7.13 7.43
C GLU A 46 -7.21 -5.61 7.40
N LEU A 47 -8.29 -5.04 7.89
CA LEU A 47 -8.44 -3.59 7.94
C LEU A 47 -7.41 -2.96 8.86
N GLU A 48 -7.15 -3.58 10.00
CA GLU A 48 -6.16 -3.07 10.94
C GLU A 48 -4.76 -3.09 10.33
N GLU A 49 -4.42 -4.16 9.65
CA GLU A 49 -3.12 -4.26 9.00
C GLU A 49 -2.96 -3.23 7.90
N LEU A 50 -4.03 -3.02 7.13
CA LEU A 50 -4.02 -1.98 6.10
C LEU A 50 -3.77 -0.62 6.71
N ASN A 51 -4.42 -0.33 7.84
CA ASN A 51 -4.23 0.94 8.52
C ASN A 51 -2.79 1.13 8.96
N GLN A 52 -2.15 0.08 9.45
CA GLN A 52 -0.76 0.14 9.84
C GLN A 52 0.14 0.45 8.64
N ILE A 53 -0.15 -0.16 7.51
CA ILE A 53 0.62 0.09 6.29
C ILE A 53 0.46 1.54 5.83
N ILE A 54 -0.74 2.05 5.88
CA ILE A 54 -1.01 3.43 5.49
C ILE A 54 -0.21 4.39 6.37
N GLN A 55 -0.22 4.16 7.68
CA GLN A 55 0.52 5.02 8.59
C GLN A 55 2.02 4.95 8.34
N LEU A 56 2.53 3.75 8.12
CA LEU A 56 3.94 3.56 7.86
C LEU A 56 4.36 4.26 6.57
N CYS A 57 3.57 4.14 5.53
CA CYS A 57 3.86 4.77 4.26
C CYS A 57 3.84 6.29 4.38
N HIS A 58 2.84 6.83 5.03
CA HIS A 58 2.75 8.28 5.19
C HIS A 58 3.91 8.82 6.00
N LEU A 59 4.34 8.08 7.00
CA LEU A 59 5.48 8.47 7.81
C LEU A 59 6.75 8.56 6.98
N ASN A 60 6.83 7.77 5.93
CA ASN A 60 7.99 7.74 5.05
C ASN A 60 7.77 8.51 3.74
N GLY A 61 6.70 9.26 3.64
CA GLY A 61 6.44 10.06 2.45
C GLY A 61 5.98 9.25 1.25
N VAL A 62 5.47 8.06 1.47
CA VAL A 62 5.01 7.17 0.40
C VAL A 62 3.49 7.26 0.30
N LYS A 63 3.00 7.48 -0.90
CA LYS A 63 1.56 7.57 -1.15
C LYS A 63 0.95 6.18 -1.18
N VAL A 64 -0.32 6.09 -0.81
CA VAL A 64 -1.06 4.83 -0.85
C VAL A 64 -2.25 4.98 -1.77
N ASN A 65 -2.34 4.07 -2.73
CA ASN A 65 -3.48 3.99 -3.63
C ASN A 65 -4.23 2.70 -3.32
N LEU A 66 -5.50 2.83 -3.01
CA LEU A 66 -6.33 1.71 -2.60
C LEU A 66 -7.32 1.37 -3.71
N ALA A 67 -7.30 0.12 -4.15
CA ALA A 67 -8.30 -0.38 -5.09
C ALA A 67 -9.41 -1.02 -4.27
N PHE A 68 -10.59 -0.41 -4.29
CA PHE A 68 -11.73 -0.85 -3.51
C PHE A 68 -12.95 -0.87 -4.40
N ASN A 69 -13.55 -2.03 -4.56
CA ASN A 69 -14.74 -2.21 -5.40
C ASN A 69 -14.53 -1.59 -6.79
N LEU A 70 -13.42 -1.92 -7.42
CA LEU A 70 -13.07 -1.47 -8.76
C LEU A 70 -12.80 0.04 -8.84
N SER A 71 -12.80 0.72 -7.72
CA SER A 71 -12.45 2.14 -7.67
C SER A 71 -11.05 2.30 -7.11
N LEU A 72 -10.32 3.27 -7.62
CA LEU A 72 -8.99 3.59 -7.12
C LEU A 72 -9.10 4.83 -6.24
N ILE A 73 -8.70 4.69 -4.99
CA ILE A 73 -8.82 5.76 -4.00
C ILE A 73 -7.42 6.11 -3.51
N HIS A 74 -7.11 7.38 -3.54
CA HIS A 74 -5.84 7.86 -2.98
C HIS A 74 -6.06 8.18 -1.50
N ILE A 75 -5.20 7.66 -0.69
CA ILE A 75 -5.30 7.84 0.75
C ILE A 75 -4.12 8.65 1.25
#